data_58f510119d71772469b9d81a9b5ce289
#
_entry.id   58f510119d71772469b9d81a9b5ce289
#
_cell.length_a   1.000
_cell.length_b   1.000
_cell.length_c   1.000
_cell.angle_alpha   90.00
_cell.angle_beta   90.00
_cell.angle_gamma   90.00
#
_symmetry.space_group_name_H-M   'P 1'
#
loop_
_entity.id
_entity.type
_entity.pdbx_description
1 polymer ?
#
loop_
_entity_poly.entity_id
_entity_poly.type
_entity_poly.pdbx_seq_one_letter_code
_entity_poly.pdbx_strand_id
1 'polypeptide(L)'
;MNTTKVTIYEQAGKLPALDGSNFFHSRQLMEFCKQTPRHKPLMAVATDGDGKVLGHLLCIVRFRLSWLPPYLYTHARIYGNNHCEAYIFGQLMEALTERLQNRALYIEVSNLSEKMFGYRELRKLHYFPVRWMSVHNSLHSRTPEERITERMMKRVEIAQRRGAVTKIVETEDEFRAFSKLLRHHNWLKPRRYLPDDRFFHSMMKTGHCRIFITLVHEKVVGCSVCVYSERDAYLWYSASRRKSFAPFHPNAITFWNTIKDAHARGYDHIRFMDVGLPFRKNLYRDFILRFGGKEVSTYRWFRISIRWVNRLAKWLWRE
;
A
#
# COMPACT_ATOMS: atom_id res chain seq x y z
N MET A 1 -31.08 15.06 15.00
CA MET A 1 -29.73 14.85 14.48
C MET A 1 -29.13 13.66 15.21
N ASN A 2 -28.89 12.55 14.52
CA ASN A 2 -28.24 11.41 15.16
C ASN A 2 -26.80 11.81 15.53
N THR A 3 -26.52 11.82 16.81
CA THR A 3 -25.18 12.15 17.33
C THR A 3 -24.22 11.03 16.97
N THR A 4 -23.31 11.30 16.04
CA THR A 4 -22.22 10.35 15.71
C THR A 4 -21.16 10.43 16.80
N LYS A 5 -20.77 9.28 17.36
CA LYS A 5 -19.67 9.16 18.32
C LYS A 5 -18.48 8.48 17.66
N VAL A 6 -17.29 9.08 17.76
CA VAL A 6 -16.06 8.46 17.28
C VAL A 6 -15.21 7.95 18.43
N THR A 7 -14.83 6.68 18.39
CA THR A 7 -13.97 6.03 19.39
C THR A 7 -12.71 5.48 18.73
N ILE A 8 -11.54 5.70 19.36
CA ILE A 8 -10.25 5.18 18.85
C ILE A 8 -9.84 3.95 19.66
N TYR A 9 -9.64 2.85 18.98
CA TYR A 9 -9.20 1.57 19.55
C TYR A 9 -7.72 1.32 19.25
N GLU A 10 -6.97 0.86 20.26
CA GLU A 10 -5.56 0.46 20.16
C GLU A 10 -5.38 -1.08 20.20
N GLN A 11 -6.46 -1.82 20.39
CA GLN A 11 -6.50 -3.28 20.49
C GLN A 11 -7.62 -3.84 19.63
N ALA A 12 -7.29 -4.80 18.77
CA ALA A 12 -8.26 -5.41 17.87
C ALA A 12 -9.37 -6.20 18.61
N GLY A 13 -9.05 -6.80 19.76
CA GLY A 13 -10.04 -7.53 20.57
C GLY A 13 -11.14 -6.67 21.18
N LYS A 14 -10.96 -5.34 21.27
CA LYS A 14 -11.96 -4.40 21.79
C LYS A 14 -12.81 -3.75 20.69
N LEU A 15 -12.56 -4.07 19.41
CA LEU A 15 -13.33 -3.53 18.30
C LEU A 15 -14.74 -4.10 18.29
N PRO A 16 -15.76 -3.29 17.96
CA PRO A 16 -17.09 -3.80 17.63
C PRO A 16 -17.04 -4.69 16.37
N ALA A 17 -18.14 -5.32 16.01
CA ALA A 17 -18.28 -5.94 14.71
C ALA A 17 -18.06 -4.88 13.63
N LEU A 18 -17.13 -5.13 12.71
CA LEU A 18 -16.82 -4.25 11.60
C LEU A 18 -17.36 -4.86 10.32
N ASP A 19 -18.12 -4.09 9.58
CA ASP A 19 -18.62 -4.46 8.27
C ASP A 19 -17.59 -4.06 7.19
N GLY A 20 -17.59 -4.81 6.08
CA GLY A 20 -16.78 -4.50 4.89
C GLY A 20 -15.63 -5.46 4.64
N SER A 21 -15.27 -5.55 3.36
CA SER A 21 -14.25 -6.44 2.81
C SER A 21 -12.91 -5.75 2.56
N ASN A 22 -12.79 -4.47 2.96
CA ASN A 22 -11.57 -3.69 2.75
C ASN A 22 -10.47 -4.14 3.71
N PHE A 23 -9.53 -4.92 3.20
CA PHE A 23 -8.41 -5.43 3.98
C PHE A 23 -7.56 -4.33 4.63
N PHE A 24 -7.40 -3.16 3.98
CA PHE A 24 -6.59 -2.06 4.50
C PHE A 24 -7.16 -1.40 5.76
N HIS A 25 -8.44 -1.64 6.06
CA HIS A 25 -9.12 -1.17 7.26
C HIS A 25 -9.68 -2.32 8.11
N SER A 26 -9.15 -3.54 7.94
CA SER A 26 -9.62 -4.72 8.63
C SER A 26 -9.04 -4.87 10.05
N ARG A 27 -9.79 -5.57 10.91
CA ARG A 27 -9.31 -6.07 12.21
C ARG A 27 -8.03 -6.89 12.06
N GLN A 28 -7.97 -7.74 11.03
CA GLN A 28 -6.84 -8.62 10.76
C GLN A 28 -5.56 -7.85 10.48
N LEU A 29 -5.60 -6.81 9.62
CA LEU A 29 -4.44 -5.95 9.38
C LEU A 29 -4.02 -5.19 10.64
N MET A 30 -4.97 -4.77 11.48
CA MET A 30 -4.69 -4.15 12.76
C MET A 30 -3.89 -5.10 13.67
N GLU A 31 -4.28 -6.37 13.77
CA GLU A 31 -3.58 -7.38 14.55
C GLU A 31 -2.16 -7.62 14.05
N PHE A 32 -1.96 -7.76 12.74
CA PHE A 32 -0.63 -7.91 12.16
C PHE A 32 0.28 -6.71 12.44
N CYS A 33 -0.27 -5.52 12.30
CA CYS A 33 0.48 -4.31 12.66
C CYS A 33 0.81 -4.25 14.15
N LYS A 34 -0.08 -4.72 15.03
CA LYS A 34 0.18 -4.76 16.47
C LYS A 34 1.31 -5.70 16.84
N GLN A 35 1.44 -6.84 16.13
CA GLN A 35 2.51 -7.82 16.33
C GLN A 35 3.82 -7.41 15.64
N THR A 36 3.78 -6.42 14.77
CA THR A 36 4.95 -5.96 14.00
C THR A 36 5.75 -4.95 14.79
N PRO A 37 7.06 -5.16 15.01
CA PRO A 37 7.91 -4.18 15.68
C PRO A 37 7.82 -2.80 15.02
N ARG A 38 7.86 -1.75 15.85
CA ARG A 38 7.80 -0.35 15.41
C ARG A 38 6.50 0.06 14.70
N HIS A 39 5.43 -0.72 14.82
CA HIS A 39 4.09 -0.34 14.40
C HIS A 39 3.20 -0.13 15.62
N LYS A 40 2.35 0.88 15.55
CA LYS A 40 1.25 1.12 16.48
C LYS A 40 -0.02 1.38 15.65
N PRO A 41 -0.90 0.39 15.50
CA PRO A 41 -2.17 0.59 14.81
C PRO A 41 -3.15 1.33 15.72
N LEU A 42 -3.97 2.18 15.10
CA LEU A 42 -5.09 2.88 15.72
C LEU A 42 -6.30 2.71 14.80
N MET A 43 -7.40 2.18 15.32
CA MET A 43 -8.65 2.06 14.57
C MET A 43 -9.63 3.10 15.11
N ALA A 44 -10.00 4.08 14.28
CA ALA A 44 -11.11 4.99 14.57
C ALA A 44 -12.40 4.35 14.08
N VAL A 45 -13.44 4.33 14.91
CA VAL A 45 -14.77 3.78 14.60
C VAL A 45 -15.81 4.83 14.92
N ALA A 46 -16.65 5.15 13.94
CA ALA A 46 -17.80 6.02 14.10
C ALA A 46 -19.07 5.18 14.32
N THR A 47 -19.84 5.48 15.35
CA THR A 47 -21.11 4.83 15.66
C THR A 47 -22.23 5.86 15.74
N ASP A 48 -23.45 5.44 15.44
CA ASP A 48 -24.66 6.21 15.73
C ASP A 48 -25.09 6.11 17.20
N GLY A 49 -26.24 6.70 17.53
CA GLY A 49 -26.82 6.67 18.88
C GLY A 49 -27.17 5.27 19.38
N ASP A 50 -27.43 4.35 18.48
CA ASP A 50 -27.81 2.96 18.77
C ASP A 50 -26.59 2.01 18.79
N GLY A 51 -25.40 2.55 18.61
CA GLY A 51 -24.14 1.79 18.60
C GLY A 51 -23.81 1.09 17.29
N LYS A 52 -24.57 1.30 16.22
CA LYS A 52 -24.30 0.76 14.90
C LYS A 52 -23.09 1.46 14.29
N VAL A 53 -22.18 0.69 13.69
CA VAL A 53 -20.99 1.22 13.02
C VAL A 53 -21.38 1.90 11.71
N LEU A 54 -21.04 3.19 11.59
CA LEU A 54 -21.24 4.00 10.38
C LEU A 54 -20.01 4.03 9.47
N GLY A 55 -18.84 3.77 10.03
CA GLY A 55 -17.59 3.72 9.30
C GLY A 55 -16.40 3.55 10.24
N HIS A 56 -15.28 3.12 9.68
CA HIS A 56 -14.05 2.95 10.44
C HIS A 56 -12.81 3.18 9.56
N LEU A 57 -11.72 3.59 10.18
CA LEU A 57 -10.43 3.84 9.51
C LEU A 57 -9.27 3.28 10.34
N LEU A 58 -8.43 2.49 9.70
CA LEU A 58 -7.17 2.04 10.29
C LEU A 58 -6.06 3.03 9.96
N CYS A 59 -5.44 3.57 11.00
CA CYS A 59 -4.21 4.35 10.92
C CYS A 59 -3.04 3.52 11.46
N ILE A 60 -1.96 3.41 10.71
CA ILE A 60 -0.76 2.69 11.11
C ILE A 60 0.33 3.72 11.42
N VAL A 61 0.65 3.87 12.69
CA VAL A 61 1.77 4.70 13.15
C VAL A 61 3.06 3.89 13.08
N ARG A 62 4.08 4.43 12.44
CA ARG A 62 5.37 3.78 12.21
C ARG A 62 6.49 4.58 12.85
N PHE A 63 7.33 3.89 13.60
CA PHE A 63 8.52 4.47 14.23
C PHE A 63 9.75 4.09 13.42
N ARG A 64 10.53 5.07 12.98
CA ARG A 64 11.70 4.80 12.14
C ARG A 64 12.98 4.62 12.95
N LEU A 65 13.24 5.51 13.89
CA LEU A 65 14.42 5.50 14.76
C LEU A 65 13.95 5.60 16.20
N SER A 66 14.27 4.60 17.02
CA SER A 66 13.77 4.48 18.40
C SER A 66 14.54 5.32 19.41
N TRP A 67 15.74 5.79 19.07
CA TRP A 67 16.63 6.55 19.95
C TRP A 67 16.48 8.08 19.83
N LEU A 68 15.76 8.56 18.81
CA LEU A 68 15.41 9.98 18.66
C LEU A 68 13.98 10.22 19.16
N PRO A 69 13.62 11.45 19.53
CA PRO A 69 12.27 11.75 19.97
C PRO A 69 11.23 11.17 18.99
N PRO A 70 10.28 10.34 19.46
CA PRO A 70 9.33 9.62 18.60
C PRO A 70 8.61 10.53 17.62
N TYR A 71 8.33 11.74 18.06
CA TYR A 71 7.70 12.80 17.32
C TYR A 71 8.43 13.15 16.00
N LEU A 72 9.78 13.17 15.97
CA LEU A 72 10.55 13.54 14.78
C LEU A 72 10.57 12.45 13.70
N TYR A 73 10.37 11.20 14.07
CA TYR A 73 10.54 10.05 13.19
C TYR A 73 9.29 9.17 13.06
N THR A 74 8.18 9.65 13.58
CA THR A 74 6.92 8.94 13.52
C THR A 74 6.12 9.38 12.32
N HIS A 75 5.70 8.42 11.52
CA HIS A 75 4.84 8.60 10.36
C HIS A 75 3.53 7.83 10.57
N ALA A 76 2.42 8.52 10.52
CA ALA A 76 1.10 7.92 10.54
C ALA A 76 0.56 7.80 9.11
N ARG A 77 0.08 6.61 8.74
CA ARG A 77 -0.45 6.33 7.40
C ARG A 77 -1.83 5.73 7.46
N ILE A 78 -2.72 6.27 6.62
CA ILE A 78 -4.08 5.80 6.38
C ILE A 78 -4.22 5.48 4.89
N TYR A 79 -4.79 4.31 4.57
CA TYR A 79 -4.97 3.87 3.19
C TYR A 79 -6.38 4.21 2.68
N GLY A 80 -6.57 5.46 2.21
CA GLY A 80 -7.84 5.91 1.65
C GLY A 80 -9.00 5.92 2.64
N ASN A 81 -10.21 5.83 2.11
CA ASN A 81 -11.43 5.64 2.89
C ASN A 81 -11.79 4.16 2.99
N ASN A 82 -12.87 3.86 3.70
CA ASN A 82 -13.48 2.54 3.80
C ASN A 82 -14.95 2.59 3.37
N HIS A 83 -15.23 3.19 2.23
CA HIS A 83 -16.57 3.34 1.63
C HIS A 83 -17.61 4.02 2.53
N CYS A 84 -17.16 4.75 3.57
CA CYS A 84 -18.04 5.58 4.38
C CYS A 84 -18.36 6.90 3.68
N GLU A 85 -19.44 7.55 4.08
CA GLU A 85 -19.79 8.88 3.62
C GLU A 85 -18.68 9.90 3.94
N ALA A 86 -18.51 10.93 3.08
CA ALA A 86 -17.46 11.93 3.25
C ALA A 86 -17.53 12.66 4.60
N TYR A 87 -18.74 12.89 5.12
CA TYR A 87 -18.95 13.48 6.44
C TYR A 87 -18.42 12.58 7.57
N ILE A 88 -18.75 11.27 7.54
CA ILE A 88 -18.25 10.28 8.53
C ILE A 88 -16.72 10.16 8.43
N PHE A 89 -16.20 10.09 7.19
CA PHE A 89 -14.75 10.13 6.95
C PHE A 89 -14.10 11.36 7.60
N GLY A 90 -14.73 12.54 7.47
CA GLY A 90 -14.26 13.77 8.08
C GLY A 90 -14.13 13.67 9.59
N GLN A 91 -15.14 13.13 10.27
CA GLN A 91 -15.15 12.95 11.74
C GLN A 91 -14.09 11.92 12.20
N LEU A 92 -13.94 10.80 11.47
CA LEU A 92 -12.89 9.81 11.73
C LEU A 92 -11.49 10.41 11.57
N MET A 93 -11.28 11.21 10.53
CA MET A 93 -10.02 11.91 10.28
C MET A 93 -9.71 12.98 11.33
N GLU A 94 -10.73 13.68 11.82
CA GLU A 94 -10.60 14.66 12.90
C GLU A 94 -10.10 14.00 14.18
N ALA A 95 -10.77 12.96 14.64
CA ALA A 95 -10.39 12.20 15.83
C ALA A 95 -8.96 11.61 15.72
N LEU A 96 -8.62 11.02 14.56
CA LEU A 96 -7.26 10.52 14.33
C LEU A 96 -6.22 11.65 14.31
N THR A 97 -6.54 12.79 13.73
CA THR A 97 -5.66 13.94 13.66
C THR A 97 -5.37 14.51 15.04
N GLU A 98 -6.38 14.68 15.88
CA GLU A 98 -6.23 15.11 17.27
C GLU A 98 -5.40 14.12 18.09
N ARG A 99 -5.67 12.82 17.96
CA ARG A 99 -4.92 11.76 18.64
C ARG A 99 -3.45 11.73 18.26
N LEU A 100 -3.13 12.09 17.01
CA LEU A 100 -1.78 12.06 16.46
C LEU A 100 -1.04 13.41 16.56
N GLN A 101 -1.74 14.48 16.87
CA GLN A 101 -1.14 15.79 17.07
C GLN A 101 -0.04 15.70 18.14
N ASN A 102 1.14 16.22 17.84
CA ASN A 102 2.33 16.14 18.68
C ASN A 102 2.89 14.71 18.92
N ARG A 103 2.37 13.67 18.26
CA ARG A 103 2.87 12.29 18.36
C ARG A 103 3.45 11.76 17.06
N ALA A 104 3.05 12.30 15.94
CA ALA A 104 3.57 11.97 14.62
C ALA A 104 4.18 13.21 13.95
N LEU A 105 5.31 13.09 13.30
CA LEU A 105 5.88 14.17 12.50
C LEU A 105 4.93 14.58 11.38
N TYR A 106 4.38 13.58 10.68
CA TYR A 106 3.38 13.82 9.65
C TYR A 106 2.38 12.66 9.54
N ILE A 107 1.20 13.00 9.06
CA ILE A 107 0.12 12.07 8.74
C ILE A 107 -0.04 12.05 7.22
N GLU A 108 -0.05 10.85 6.64
CA GLU A 108 -0.26 10.62 5.22
C GLU A 108 -1.57 9.87 5.00
N VAL A 109 -2.47 10.41 4.17
CA VAL A 109 -3.60 9.65 3.63
C VAL A 109 -3.23 9.23 2.22
N SER A 110 -2.97 7.94 2.06
CA SER A 110 -2.60 7.35 0.77
C SER A 110 -3.83 7.12 -0.08
N ASN A 111 -3.61 7.17 -1.35
CA ASN A 111 -4.64 7.09 -2.33
C ASN A 111 -5.10 5.63 -2.59
N LEU A 112 -6.19 5.25 -1.97
CA LEU A 112 -7.03 4.10 -2.37
C LEU A 112 -8.50 4.50 -2.55
N SER A 113 -8.77 5.80 -2.68
CA SER A 113 -10.10 6.39 -2.85
C SER A 113 -10.17 7.20 -4.13
N GLU A 114 -11.35 7.59 -4.52
CA GLU A 114 -11.56 8.55 -5.62
C GLU A 114 -10.84 9.87 -5.33
N LYS A 115 -10.36 10.52 -6.39
CA LYS A 115 -9.49 11.70 -6.29
C LYS A 115 -10.06 12.81 -5.41
N MET A 116 -11.35 13.08 -5.52
CA MET A 116 -12.02 14.18 -4.83
C MET A 116 -12.72 13.79 -3.53
N PHE A 117 -12.70 12.50 -3.19
CA PHE A 117 -13.34 12.04 -1.96
C PHE A 117 -12.69 12.65 -0.72
N GLY A 118 -13.52 13.20 0.18
CA GLY A 118 -13.07 13.81 1.43
C GLY A 118 -12.24 15.10 1.24
N TYR A 119 -12.24 15.70 0.04
CA TYR A 119 -11.42 16.89 -0.26
C TYR A 119 -11.70 18.03 0.70
N ARG A 120 -12.97 18.38 0.91
CA ARG A 120 -13.41 19.46 1.79
C ARG A 120 -13.03 19.18 3.24
N GLU A 121 -13.26 17.96 3.70
CA GLU A 121 -13.00 17.50 5.06
C GLU A 121 -11.51 17.56 5.39
N LEU A 122 -10.65 17.03 4.51
CA LEU A 122 -9.20 17.07 4.68
C LEU A 122 -8.64 18.50 4.65
N ARG A 123 -9.20 19.37 3.79
CA ARG A 123 -8.79 20.80 3.75
C ARG A 123 -9.15 21.53 5.04
N LYS A 124 -10.33 21.27 5.64
CA LYS A 124 -10.73 21.82 6.95
C LYS A 124 -9.75 21.38 8.04
N LEU A 125 -9.29 20.16 8.03
CA LEU A 125 -8.31 19.59 8.97
C LEU A 125 -6.86 20.00 8.68
N HIS A 126 -6.65 20.96 7.78
CA HIS A 126 -5.35 21.49 7.38
C HIS A 126 -4.41 20.51 6.66
N TYR A 127 -4.95 19.46 6.07
CA TYR A 127 -4.18 18.65 5.12
C TYR A 127 -3.97 19.41 3.81
N PHE A 128 -2.87 19.09 3.13
CA PHE A 128 -2.59 19.59 1.79
C PHE A 128 -2.46 18.43 0.80
N PRO A 129 -3.05 18.58 -0.41
CA PRO A 129 -2.95 17.56 -1.43
C PRO A 129 -1.63 17.66 -2.17
N VAL A 130 -1.03 16.53 -2.45
CA VAL A 130 0.10 16.40 -3.36
C VAL A 130 -0.36 15.56 -4.55
N ARG A 131 -0.25 16.10 -5.76
CA ARG A 131 -0.57 15.35 -6.98
C ARG A 131 0.27 14.09 -7.03
N TRP A 132 -0.40 12.96 -7.19
CA TRP A 132 0.24 11.66 -7.24
C TRP A 132 -0.28 10.86 -8.42
N MET A 133 0.55 9.97 -8.96
CA MET A 133 0.12 9.06 -9.99
C MET A 133 -0.23 7.69 -9.38
N SER A 134 -1.29 7.10 -9.88
CA SER A 134 -1.62 5.70 -9.72
C SER A 134 -1.57 5.03 -11.08
N VAL A 135 -1.17 3.78 -11.13
CA VAL A 135 -1.26 2.94 -12.33
C VAL A 135 -2.06 1.72 -11.98
N HIS A 136 -3.03 1.38 -12.78
CA HIS A 136 -3.79 0.15 -12.65
C HIS A 136 -3.96 -0.53 -14.02
N ASN A 137 -4.01 -1.84 -14.01
CA ASN A 137 -4.43 -2.64 -15.15
C ASN A 137 -5.84 -3.17 -14.86
N SER A 138 -6.76 -2.98 -15.79
CA SER A 138 -8.04 -3.69 -15.75
C SER A 138 -7.81 -5.14 -16.15
N LEU A 139 -8.35 -6.08 -15.40
CA LEU A 139 -8.21 -7.51 -15.63
C LEU A 139 -9.51 -8.14 -16.13
N HIS A 140 -10.66 -7.46 -15.95
CA HIS A 140 -11.98 -7.99 -16.30
C HIS A 140 -12.39 -7.75 -17.78
N SER A 141 -11.84 -6.73 -18.46
CA SER A 141 -12.29 -6.33 -19.80
C SER A 141 -11.47 -6.92 -20.95
N ARG A 142 -10.23 -7.32 -20.67
CA ARG A 142 -9.33 -8.00 -21.60
C ARG A 142 -8.33 -8.83 -20.80
N THR A 143 -7.83 -9.88 -21.42
CA THR A 143 -6.79 -10.73 -20.80
C THR A 143 -5.47 -9.98 -20.61
N PRO A 144 -4.63 -10.36 -19.66
CA PRO A 144 -3.29 -9.78 -19.52
C PRO A 144 -2.46 -9.87 -20.79
N GLU A 145 -2.63 -10.95 -21.58
CA GLU A 145 -1.96 -11.22 -22.85
C GLU A 145 -2.29 -10.17 -23.91
N GLU A 146 -3.53 -9.72 -23.98
CA GLU A 146 -3.98 -8.69 -24.94
C GLU A 146 -3.55 -7.28 -24.56
N ARG A 147 -3.11 -7.08 -23.30
CA ARG A 147 -2.75 -5.76 -22.78
C ARG A 147 -1.26 -5.50 -22.75
N ILE A 148 -0.47 -6.55 -22.55
CA ILE A 148 0.99 -6.44 -22.48
C ILE A 148 1.57 -6.00 -23.84
N THR A 149 2.56 -5.09 -23.82
CA THR A 149 3.24 -4.71 -25.04
C THR A 149 4.07 -5.87 -25.59
N GLU A 150 4.12 -6.01 -26.91
CA GLU A 150 4.91 -7.05 -27.61
C GLU A 150 6.37 -7.12 -27.10
N ARG A 151 6.99 -5.95 -26.95
CA ARG A 151 8.37 -5.85 -26.43
C ARG A 151 8.51 -6.40 -25.01
N MET A 152 7.50 -6.25 -24.18
CA MET A 152 7.52 -6.78 -22.81
C MET A 152 7.22 -8.27 -22.79
N MET A 153 6.30 -8.74 -23.64
CA MET A 153 6.02 -10.16 -23.80
C MET A 153 7.29 -10.92 -24.27
N LYS A 154 8.00 -10.41 -25.27
CA LYS A 154 9.29 -11.00 -25.70
C LYS A 154 10.29 -11.15 -24.54
N ARG A 155 10.32 -10.21 -23.60
CA ARG A 155 11.18 -10.33 -22.40
C ARG A 155 10.72 -11.44 -21.45
N VAL A 156 9.43 -11.59 -21.28
CA VAL A 156 8.87 -12.68 -20.47
C VAL A 156 9.19 -14.03 -21.09
N GLU A 157 9.01 -14.18 -22.39
CA GLU A 157 9.33 -15.41 -23.13
C GLU A 157 10.82 -15.76 -23.07
N ILE A 158 11.70 -14.75 -23.22
CA ILE A 158 13.15 -14.94 -23.07
C ILE A 158 13.48 -15.43 -21.67
N ALA A 159 12.86 -14.83 -20.63
CA ALA A 159 13.06 -15.25 -19.25
C ALA A 159 12.65 -16.73 -19.05
N GLN A 160 11.48 -17.11 -19.56
CA GLN A 160 10.97 -18.49 -19.48
C GLN A 160 11.87 -19.48 -20.21
N ARG A 161 12.25 -19.19 -21.47
CA ARG A 161 13.16 -20.03 -22.25
C ARG A 161 14.53 -20.21 -21.60
N ARG A 162 14.98 -19.24 -20.80
CA ARG A 162 16.23 -19.31 -20.02
C ARG A 162 16.07 -19.97 -18.64
N GLY A 163 14.92 -20.58 -18.36
CA GLY A 163 14.67 -21.30 -17.11
C GLY A 163 14.33 -20.44 -15.91
N ALA A 164 13.88 -19.20 -16.11
CA ALA A 164 13.34 -18.40 -15.01
C ALA A 164 11.93 -18.90 -14.66
N VAL A 165 11.73 -19.33 -13.41
CA VAL A 165 10.45 -19.84 -12.89
C VAL A 165 9.96 -18.96 -11.77
N THR A 166 8.69 -18.55 -11.83
CA THR A 166 8.05 -17.80 -10.73
C THR A 166 7.05 -18.68 -10.02
N LYS A 167 7.13 -18.72 -8.71
CA LYS A 167 6.19 -19.46 -7.85
C LYS A 167 5.81 -18.66 -6.60
N ILE A 168 4.78 -19.10 -5.90
CA ILE A 168 4.39 -18.58 -4.59
C ILE A 168 5.35 -19.13 -3.54
N VAL A 169 5.66 -18.33 -2.53
CA VAL A 169 6.48 -18.75 -1.38
C VAL A 169 5.66 -19.71 -0.52
N GLU A 170 6.19 -20.91 -0.29
CA GLU A 170 5.55 -21.98 0.48
C GLU A 170 6.40 -22.41 1.67
N THR A 171 7.73 -22.38 1.52
CA THR A 171 8.66 -22.84 2.55
C THR A 171 9.34 -21.69 3.30
N GLU A 172 9.85 -21.98 4.48
CA GLU A 172 10.57 -21.00 5.31
C GLU A 172 11.89 -20.55 4.65
N ASP A 173 12.58 -21.44 3.93
CA ASP A 173 13.81 -21.09 3.22
C ASP A 173 13.53 -20.13 2.04
N GLU A 174 12.44 -20.34 1.33
CA GLU A 174 11.97 -19.43 0.30
C GLU A 174 11.60 -18.06 0.88
N PHE A 175 10.95 -18.07 2.03
CA PHE A 175 10.62 -16.82 2.74
C PHE A 175 11.88 -16.06 3.16
N ARG A 176 12.89 -16.75 3.71
CA ARG A 176 14.19 -16.14 4.06
C ARG A 176 14.88 -15.57 2.82
N ALA A 177 14.86 -16.29 1.70
CA ALA A 177 15.44 -15.83 0.44
C ALA A 177 14.70 -14.60 -0.12
N PHE A 178 13.37 -14.60 -0.07
CA PHE A 178 12.52 -13.44 -0.38
C PHE A 178 12.89 -12.22 0.47
N SER A 179 12.91 -12.38 1.81
CA SER A 179 13.21 -11.29 2.74
C SER A 179 14.60 -10.71 2.49
N LYS A 180 15.61 -11.56 2.33
CA LYS A 180 16.99 -11.16 2.01
C LYS A 180 17.05 -10.33 0.72
N LEU A 181 16.36 -10.77 -0.35
CA LEU A 181 16.31 -10.04 -1.61
C LEU A 181 15.61 -8.68 -1.46
N LEU A 182 14.46 -8.65 -0.80
CA LEU A 182 13.66 -7.44 -0.62
C LEU A 182 14.42 -6.40 0.22
N ARG A 183 15.08 -6.80 1.31
CA ARG A 183 15.88 -5.93 2.17
C ARG A 183 17.12 -5.40 1.45
N HIS A 184 17.87 -6.27 0.80
CA HIS A 184 19.05 -5.86 0.01
C HIS A 184 18.69 -4.85 -1.10
N HIS A 185 17.60 -5.10 -1.82
CA HIS A 185 17.14 -4.17 -2.89
C HIS A 185 16.76 -2.79 -2.35
N ASN A 186 16.27 -2.69 -1.13
CA ASN A 186 15.78 -1.45 -0.54
C ASN A 186 16.77 -0.79 0.45
N TRP A 187 17.91 -1.40 0.75
CA TRP A 187 18.88 -0.86 1.71
C TRP A 187 19.26 0.60 1.40
N LEU A 188 19.61 0.91 0.17
CA LEU A 188 19.99 2.26 -0.25
C LEU A 188 18.80 3.17 -0.58
N LYS A 189 17.57 2.76 -0.23
CA LYS A 189 16.34 3.54 -0.48
C LYS A 189 15.71 3.98 0.84
N PRO A 190 16.29 4.96 1.56
CA PRO A 190 15.84 5.33 2.91
C PRO A 190 14.39 5.85 2.95
N ARG A 191 13.85 6.32 1.82
CA ARG A 191 12.46 6.79 1.71
C ARG A 191 11.43 5.67 1.66
N ARG A 192 11.84 4.44 1.37
CA ARG A 192 10.92 3.30 1.30
C ARG A 192 10.94 2.54 2.63
N TYR A 193 9.82 2.63 3.34
CA TYR A 193 9.65 1.86 4.56
C TYR A 193 9.38 0.40 4.24
N LEU A 194 10.16 -0.50 4.85
CA LEU A 194 9.90 -1.94 4.85
C LEU A 194 9.54 -2.36 6.27
N PRO A 195 8.41 -3.04 6.47
CA PRO A 195 8.07 -3.63 7.76
C PRO A 195 9.03 -4.79 8.11
N ASP A 196 8.98 -5.20 9.36
CA ASP A 196 9.69 -6.38 9.86
C ASP A 196 9.19 -7.67 9.15
N ASP A 197 10.02 -8.72 9.16
CA ASP A 197 9.68 -10.00 8.52
C ASP A 197 8.44 -10.65 9.13
N ARG A 198 8.17 -10.44 10.41
CA ARG A 198 6.95 -10.89 11.08
C ARG A 198 5.68 -10.42 10.40
N PHE A 199 5.71 -9.19 9.87
CA PHE A 199 4.58 -8.65 9.12
C PHE A 199 4.29 -9.48 7.86
N PHE A 200 5.31 -9.73 7.06
CA PHE A 200 5.16 -10.53 5.83
C PHE A 200 4.78 -11.96 6.14
N HIS A 201 5.35 -12.55 7.18
CA HIS A 201 5.03 -13.90 7.62
C HIS A 201 3.57 -14.03 8.08
N SER A 202 3.06 -13.05 8.82
CA SER A 202 1.64 -12.99 9.19
C SER A 202 0.73 -12.81 7.99
N MET A 203 1.15 -11.97 7.04
CA MET A 203 0.40 -11.73 5.80
C MET A 203 0.27 -12.97 4.92
N MET A 204 1.33 -13.77 4.79
CA MET A 204 1.32 -15.02 4.01
C MET A 204 0.27 -16.05 4.48
N LYS A 205 -0.01 -16.06 5.79
CA LYS A 205 -0.96 -17.01 6.38
C LYS A 205 -2.43 -16.68 6.06
N THR A 206 -2.65 -15.61 5.28
CA THR A 206 -3.99 -15.14 4.95
C THR A 206 -4.31 -15.32 3.48
N GLY A 207 -5.59 -15.43 3.15
CA GLY A 207 -6.05 -15.39 1.75
C GLY A 207 -5.86 -14.02 1.08
N HIS A 208 -5.54 -12.98 1.86
CA HIS A 208 -5.39 -11.60 1.40
C HIS A 208 -3.98 -11.23 0.91
N CYS A 209 -3.02 -12.16 0.95
CA CYS A 209 -1.66 -11.88 0.49
C CYS A 209 -1.03 -13.09 -0.17
N ARG A 210 -0.32 -12.84 -1.27
CA ARG A 210 0.59 -13.82 -1.89
C ARG A 210 1.96 -13.17 -2.08
N ILE A 211 2.99 -13.93 -1.75
CA ILE A 211 4.39 -13.56 -1.99
C ILE A 211 4.90 -14.44 -3.12
N PHE A 212 5.35 -13.80 -4.19
CA PHE A 212 5.93 -14.48 -5.35
C PHE A 212 7.45 -14.36 -5.32
N ILE A 213 8.13 -15.44 -5.68
CA ILE A 213 9.57 -15.43 -5.95
C ILE A 213 9.84 -15.95 -7.35
N THR A 214 10.85 -15.37 -7.99
CA THR A 214 11.36 -15.83 -9.28
C THR A 214 12.74 -16.43 -9.06
N LEU A 215 12.90 -17.68 -9.51
CA LEU A 215 14.14 -18.44 -9.42
C LEU A 215 14.81 -18.52 -10.79
N VAL A 216 16.14 -18.49 -10.77
CA VAL A 216 17.03 -18.85 -11.89
C VAL A 216 18.16 -19.68 -11.32
N HIS A 217 18.33 -20.91 -11.79
CA HIS A 217 19.30 -21.85 -11.24
C HIS A 217 19.23 -21.91 -9.69
N GLU A 218 18.04 -22.15 -9.16
CA GLU A 218 17.72 -22.23 -7.72
C GLU A 218 17.94 -20.94 -6.90
N LYS A 219 18.46 -19.87 -7.53
CA LYS A 219 18.68 -18.60 -6.85
C LYS A 219 17.46 -17.69 -7.00
N VAL A 220 16.98 -17.11 -5.90
CA VAL A 220 15.92 -16.11 -5.93
C VAL A 220 16.46 -14.79 -6.50
N VAL A 221 15.94 -14.39 -7.66
CA VAL A 221 16.38 -13.23 -8.44
C VAL A 221 15.32 -12.14 -8.57
N GLY A 222 14.06 -12.48 -8.31
CA GLY A 222 12.92 -11.55 -8.30
C GLY A 222 11.94 -11.90 -7.21
N CYS A 223 11.21 -10.90 -6.70
CA CYS A 223 10.08 -11.12 -5.80
C CYS A 223 9.04 -10.03 -5.91
N SER A 224 7.79 -10.35 -5.55
CA SER A 224 6.69 -9.41 -5.39
C SER A 224 5.76 -9.83 -4.26
N VAL A 225 5.13 -8.83 -3.64
CA VAL A 225 4.08 -9.01 -2.63
C VAL A 225 2.81 -8.41 -3.19
N CYS A 226 1.81 -9.23 -3.40
CA CYS A 226 0.49 -8.83 -3.87
C CYS A 226 -0.51 -8.98 -2.73
N VAL A 227 -1.26 -7.91 -2.45
CA VAL A 227 -2.31 -7.87 -1.45
C VAL A 227 -3.65 -7.76 -2.16
N TYR A 228 -4.62 -8.50 -1.68
CA TYR A 228 -5.95 -8.58 -2.25
C TYR A 228 -6.95 -7.97 -1.29
N SER A 229 -7.71 -7.02 -1.80
CA SER A 229 -8.74 -6.33 -1.03
C SER A 229 -9.94 -6.05 -1.92
N GLU A 230 -11.11 -6.47 -1.49
CA GLU A 230 -12.34 -6.31 -2.25
C GLU A 230 -12.23 -6.94 -3.64
N ARG A 231 -12.36 -6.15 -4.70
CA ARG A 231 -12.26 -6.61 -6.09
C ARG A 231 -10.91 -6.27 -6.75
N ASP A 232 -9.96 -5.72 -5.97
CA ASP A 232 -8.67 -5.26 -6.49
C ASP A 232 -7.49 -6.03 -5.90
N ALA A 233 -6.47 -6.25 -6.72
CA ALA A 233 -5.15 -6.72 -6.32
C ALA A 233 -4.19 -5.52 -6.23
N TYR A 234 -3.33 -5.49 -5.23
CA TYR A 234 -2.37 -4.40 -4.99
C TYR A 234 -0.95 -4.93 -4.97
N LEU A 235 -0.15 -4.60 -5.96
CA LEU A 235 1.27 -4.92 -5.94
C LEU A 235 1.98 -3.96 -4.98
N TRP A 236 2.21 -4.44 -3.74
CA TRP A 236 2.65 -3.59 -2.64
C TRP A 236 4.16 -3.46 -2.55
N TYR A 237 4.90 -4.57 -2.68
CA TYR A 237 6.36 -4.58 -2.67
C TYR A 237 6.90 -5.39 -3.85
N SER A 238 8.07 -5.02 -4.32
CA SER A 238 8.78 -5.80 -5.35
C SER A 238 10.28 -5.52 -5.28
N ALA A 239 11.08 -6.54 -5.60
CA ALA A 239 12.52 -6.43 -5.74
C ALA A 239 13.04 -7.35 -6.82
N SER A 240 14.19 -7.01 -7.42
CA SER A 240 14.85 -7.87 -8.40
C SER A 240 16.34 -7.58 -8.53
N ARG A 241 17.12 -8.62 -8.85
CA ARG A 241 18.55 -8.56 -9.14
C ARG A 241 18.80 -8.20 -10.61
N ARG A 242 18.42 -7.00 -11.03
CA ARG A 242 18.47 -6.58 -12.44
C ARG A 242 19.88 -6.61 -13.04
N LYS A 243 20.91 -6.17 -12.30
CA LYS A 243 22.27 -6.06 -12.84
C LYS A 243 22.89 -7.44 -13.07
N SER A 244 22.88 -8.31 -12.05
CA SER A 244 23.53 -9.62 -12.08
C SER A 244 22.78 -10.66 -12.94
N PHE A 245 21.48 -10.45 -13.17
CA PHE A 245 20.62 -11.40 -13.92
C PHE A 245 19.86 -10.68 -15.05
N ALA A 246 20.49 -9.70 -15.68
CA ALA A 246 19.88 -8.89 -16.76
C ALA A 246 19.31 -9.74 -17.90
N PRO A 247 20.00 -10.79 -18.41
CA PRO A 247 19.48 -11.62 -19.48
C PRO A 247 18.20 -12.40 -19.15
N PHE A 248 17.94 -12.64 -17.88
CA PHE A 248 16.77 -13.40 -17.39
C PHE A 248 15.55 -12.52 -17.12
N HIS A 249 15.64 -11.22 -17.32
CA HIS A 249 14.56 -10.24 -17.11
C HIS A 249 13.71 -10.51 -15.85
N PRO A 250 14.30 -10.70 -14.65
CA PRO A 250 13.60 -11.19 -13.48
C PRO A 250 12.41 -10.32 -13.05
N ASN A 251 12.48 -9.02 -13.24
CA ASN A 251 11.37 -8.13 -12.96
C ASN A 251 10.19 -8.34 -13.93
N ALA A 252 10.46 -8.59 -15.22
CA ALA A 252 9.40 -8.77 -16.20
C ALA A 252 8.57 -10.03 -15.90
N ILE A 253 9.23 -11.15 -15.69
CA ILE A 253 8.54 -12.43 -15.42
C ILE A 253 7.86 -12.44 -14.04
N THR A 254 8.47 -11.82 -12.99
CA THR A 254 7.84 -11.73 -11.67
C THR A 254 6.54 -10.95 -11.73
N PHE A 255 6.54 -9.76 -12.36
CA PHE A 255 5.34 -8.94 -12.51
C PHE A 255 4.28 -9.61 -13.36
N TRP A 256 4.71 -10.24 -14.45
CA TRP A 256 3.81 -10.97 -15.34
C TRP A 256 3.03 -12.05 -14.61
N ASN A 257 3.73 -12.91 -13.86
CA ASN A 257 3.06 -13.97 -13.10
C ASN A 257 2.18 -13.44 -11.98
N THR A 258 2.55 -12.32 -11.34
CA THR A 258 1.70 -11.67 -10.34
C THR A 258 0.41 -11.13 -10.97
N ILE A 259 0.48 -10.54 -12.17
CA ILE A 259 -0.68 -10.05 -12.91
C ILE A 259 -1.57 -11.22 -13.34
N LYS A 260 -0.98 -12.30 -13.84
CA LYS A 260 -1.72 -13.51 -14.24
C LYS A 260 -2.42 -14.18 -13.07
N ASP A 261 -1.79 -14.26 -11.91
CA ASP A 261 -2.42 -14.79 -10.70
C ASP A 261 -3.63 -13.95 -10.27
N ALA A 262 -3.51 -12.62 -10.28
CA ALA A 262 -4.62 -11.73 -9.97
C ALA A 262 -5.79 -11.90 -10.96
N HIS A 263 -5.51 -12.02 -12.26
CA HIS A 263 -6.51 -12.30 -13.28
C HIS A 263 -7.17 -13.68 -13.11
N ALA A 264 -6.39 -14.73 -12.90
CA ALA A 264 -6.89 -16.09 -12.71
C ALA A 264 -7.77 -16.23 -11.46
N ARG A 265 -7.57 -15.38 -10.46
CA ARG A 265 -8.39 -15.30 -9.24
C ARG A 265 -9.64 -14.42 -9.39
N GLY A 266 -9.88 -13.83 -10.55
CA GLY A 266 -11.07 -13.04 -10.85
C GLY A 266 -11.09 -11.63 -10.26
N TYR A 267 -9.94 -11.04 -9.96
CA TYR A 267 -9.88 -9.65 -9.54
C TYR A 267 -10.11 -8.71 -10.73
N ASP A 268 -10.81 -7.60 -10.50
CA ASP A 268 -11.15 -6.64 -11.55
C ASP A 268 -9.93 -5.83 -12.02
N HIS A 269 -9.06 -5.45 -11.08
CA HIS A 269 -7.88 -4.65 -11.37
C HIS A 269 -6.67 -5.11 -10.57
N ILE A 270 -5.48 -4.87 -11.14
CA ILE A 270 -4.25 -4.84 -10.37
C ILE A 270 -3.72 -3.41 -10.31
N ARG A 271 -3.51 -2.90 -9.09
CA ARG A 271 -3.03 -1.56 -8.79
C ARG A 271 -1.58 -1.59 -8.36
N PHE A 272 -0.79 -0.68 -8.91
CA PHE A 272 0.63 -0.58 -8.58
C PHE A 272 0.85 0.58 -7.61
N MET A 273 1.43 0.25 -6.46
CA MET A 273 1.69 1.23 -5.40
C MET A 273 2.97 2.03 -5.68
N ASP A 274 3.00 3.28 -5.21
CA ASP A 274 4.20 4.13 -5.19
C ASP A 274 4.82 4.46 -6.55
N VAL A 275 3.99 4.73 -7.56
CA VAL A 275 4.42 5.11 -8.92
C VAL A 275 4.91 6.57 -9.07
N GLY A 276 4.85 7.35 -8.00
CA GLY A 276 5.51 8.66 -7.91
C GLY A 276 4.70 9.86 -8.37
N LEU A 277 5.39 10.99 -8.52
CA LEU A 277 4.81 12.28 -8.88
C LEU A 277 4.59 12.37 -10.40
N PRO A 278 3.54 13.06 -10.88
CA PRO A 278 3.22 13.15 -12.30
C PRO A 278 4.31 13.85 -13.13
N PHE A 279 4.92 14.89 -12.57
CA PHE A 279 5.89 15.73 -13.26
C PHE A 279 7.34 15.20 -13.19
N ARG A 280 7.58 14.07 -12.54
CA ARG A 280 8.89 13.41 -12.50
C ARG A 280 8.92 12.18 -13.38
N LYS A 281 9.96 12.06 -14.21
CA LYS A 281 10.26 10.81 -14.92
C LYS A 281 10.46 9.68 -13.91
N ASN A 282 9.75 8.59 -14.10
CA ASN A 282 9.78 7.45 -13.20
C ASN A 282 9.92 6.15 -13.98
N LEU A 283 11.13 5.60 -14.00
CA LEU A 283 11.44 4.36 -14.73
C LEU A 283 10.61 3.15 -14.26
N TYR A 284 10.16 3.16 -13.02
CA TYR A 284 9.27 2.12 -12.50
C TYR A 284 7.87 2.25 -13.11
N ARG A 285 7.33 3.46 -13.21
CA ARG A 285 6.05 3.74 -13.86
C ARG A 285 6.11 3.38 -15.33
N ASP A 286 7.16 3.82 -16.05
CA ASP A 286 7.37 3.49 -17.48
C ASP A 286 7.46 1.97 -17.71
N PHE A 287 8.03 1.24 -16.75
CA PHE A 287 8.10 -0.22 -16.78
C PHE A 287 6.73 -0.86 -16.61
N ILE A 288 5.92 -0.40 -15.64
CA ILE A 288 4.59 -0.95 -15.36
C ILE A 288 3.62 -0.72 -16.53
N LEU A 289 3.67 0.46 -17.13
CA LEU A 289 2.80 0.82 -18.27
C LEU A 289 2.93 -0.15 -19.44
N ARG A 290 4.07 -0.81 -19.59
CA ARG A 290 4.29 -1.82 -20.64
C ARG A 290 3.49 -3.11 -20.44
N PHE A 291 2.91 -3.33 -19.26
CA PHE A 291 1.97 -4.43 -19.01
C PHE A 291 0.52 -4.04 -19.32
N GLY A 292 0.29 -2.89 -19.97
CA GLY A 292 -1.05 -2.42 -20.34
C GLY A 292 -1.73 -1.57 -19.28
N GLY A 293 -0.97 -1.05 -18.32
CA GLY A 293 -1.47 -0.16 -17.29
C GLY A 293 -1.93 1.18 -17.83
N LYS A 294 -2.88 1.80 -17.13
CA LYS A 294 -3.34 3.17 -17.37
C LYS A 294 -2.92 4.04 -16.20
N GLU A 295 -2.44 5.24 -16.52
CA GLU A 295 -2.14 6.27 -15.53
C GLU A 295 -3.42 6.98 -15.09
N VAL A 296 -3.56 7.15 -13.77
CA VAL A 296 -4.63 7.94 -13.18
C VAL A 296 -4.02 8.96 -12.22
N SER A 297 -4.37 10.22 -12.42
CA SER A 297 -3.98 11.28 -11.49
C SER A 297 -4.82 11.21 -10.22
N THR A 298 -4.17 11.23 -9.09
CA THR A 298 -4.80 11.15 -7.77
C THR A 298 -4.15 12.15 -6.81
N TYR A 299 -4.61 12.15 -5.55
CA TYR A 299 -3.97 12.92 -4.48
C TYR A 299 -3.44 11.98 -3.40
N ARG A 300 -2.28 12.34 -2.84
CA ARG A 300 -1.89 11.96 -1.48
C ARG A 300 -2.00 13.19 -0.59
N TRP A 301 -2.61 13.01 0.54
CA TRP A 301 -2.81 14.07 1.49
C TRP A 301 -1.81 13.98 2.62
N PHE A 302 -1.25 15.13 2.97
CA PHE A 302 -0.28 15.22 4.05
C PHE A 302 -0.67 16.31 5.04
N ARG A 303 -0.40 16.06 6.30
CA ARG A 303 -0.44 17.03 7.36
C ARG A 303 0.80 16.90 8.20
N ILE A 304 1.57 17.99 8.34
CA ILE A 304 2.78 18.05 9.16
C ILE A 304 2.38 18.61 10.52
N SER A 305 2.85 17.98 11.61
CA SER A 305 2.48 18.39 12.98
C SER A 305 3.08 19.75 13.39
N ILE A 306 4.23 20.11 12.83
CA ILE A 306 4.86 21.42 13.05
C ILE A 306 4.07 22.48 12.27
N ARG A 307 3.34 23.33 12.97
CA ARG A 307 2.36 24.27 12.38
C ARG A 307 2.93 25.19 11.29
N TRP A 308 4.09 25.77 11.52
CA TRP A 308 4.69 26.69 10.54
C TRP A 308 5.18 25.93 9.28
N VAL A 309 5.77 24.73 9.46
CA VAL A 309 6.17 23.84 8.34
C VAL A 309 4.95 23.43 7.53
N ASN A 310 3.85 23.05 8.21
CA ASN A 310 2.61 22.67 7.54
C ASN A 310 2.02 23.84 6.74
N ARG A 311 2.09 25.08 7.28
CA ARG A 311 1.63 26.29 6.57
C ARG A 311 2.48 26.54 5.33
N LEU A 312 3.80 26.44 5.43
CA LEU A 312 4.72 26.58 4.29
C LEU A 312 4.46 25.50 3.23
N ALA A 313 4.32 24.25 3.65
CA ALA A 313 4.00 23.13 2.73
C ALA A 313 2.66 23.37 2.02
N LYS A 314 1.61 23.80 2.73
CA LYS A 314 0.32 24.17 2.13
C LYS A 314 0.45 25.28 1.10
N TRP A 315 1.34 26.24 1.31
CA TRP A 315 1.60 27.31 0.35
C TRP A 315 2.34 26.81 -0.90
N LEU A 316 3.37 25.99 -0.72
CA LEU A 316 4.14 25.39 -1.83
C LEU A 316 3.31 24.44 -2.72
N TRP A 317 2.33 23.75 -2.12
CA TRP A 317 1.44 22.79 -2.80
C TRP A 317 0.02 23.37 -2.95
N ARG A 318 -0.08 24.68 -3.14
CA ARG A 318 -1.34 25.31 -3.57
C ARG A 318 -1.63 24.87 -5.01
N GLU A 319 -2.83 24.35 -5.22
CA GLU A 319 -3.40 24.15 -6.56
C GLU A 319 -4.09 25.39 -7.04
#